data_b89bf90a249eb4f4acb7ca9d460cc9ee
#
_entry.id   b89bf90a249eb4f4acb7ca9d460cc9ee
#
_cell.length_a   1.000
_cell.length_b   1.000
_cell.length_c   1.000
_cell.angle_alpha   90.00
_cell.angle_beta   90.00
_cell.angle_gamma   90.00
#
_symmetry.space_group_name_H-M   'P 1'
#
loop_
_entity.id
_entity.type
_entity.pdbx_description
1 polymer ?
#
loop_
_entity_poly.entity_id
_entity_poly.type
_entity_poly.pdbx_seq_one_letter_code
_entity_poly.pdbx_strand_id
1 'polypeptide(L)'
;MFLGTVDNWTAEGTVVSWYPTKASHASAAQAARHPAPVSYQQSQHLQYYRRQTSLGRDIPRLCIGVWEIIGVCDIDAMTQAINAHVRRHDTYHDRFAFGDNDEIHRYVIDEPETITLAPTDHGMMTPPQIRKLLLDTPDPLQWDCFTFGVIQGEDRFTVYIAIDHLRADGMSAGVIFLDIQTTYFTTLQSAPAALTSAASHREYSTNQRAFTATLNEESPQIQSWRDFLAANGGVLPEFPLELGEATADTPGAIDVFDLIDEEQGRRFEVACRAAGARFSGGVFACAALAEHRLTGATRYFGLTPFDNRRDPAYATAVGWLASFVPLVIPTAGASFDEVVNSAQTSLDVNSTLGAVPFYHLLEMPDPSSGPLTVPDRPVPMLSYIDVRKLPFGDYWDDLRIGIWGDNRLSEAVCIWVNRMRYRTQLVVAYPGTDVARESVRRYVEAMRTEFTRVADGAEQYTHA
;
A
#
# COMPACT_ATOMS: atom_id res chain seq x y z
N MET A 1 -12.44 -8.19 7.92
CA MET A 1 -11.70 -7.00 7.43
C MET A 1 -12.59 -6.17 6.53
N PHE A 2 -12.57 -4.86 6.71
CA PHE A 2 -13.29 -3.92 5.87
C PHE A 2 -12.28 -3.18 4.98
N LEU A 3 -12.61 -3.03 3.70
CA LEU A 3 -11.79 -2.30 2.73
C LEU A 3 -12.70 -1.33 1.99
N GLY A 4 -12.22 -0.15 1.69
CA GLY A 4 -13.02 0.83 0.95
C GLY A 4 -12.51 2.25 1.05
N THR A 5 -13.38 3.19 0.76
CA THR A 5 -13.13 4.62 0.95
C THR A 5 -13.64 5.09 2.30
N VAL A 6 -12.95 6.05 2.90
CA VAL A 6 -13.36 6.69 4.15
C VAL A 6 -14.79 7.25 4.10
N ASP A 7 -15.32 7.55 2.92
CA ASP A 7 -16.70 8.02 2.75
C ASP A 7 -17.75 7.01 3.17
N ASN A 8 -17.44 5.73 3.06
CA ASN A 8 -18.31 4.63 3.45
C ASN A 8 -18.18 4.27 4.94
N TRP A 9 -17.28 4.93 5.66
CA TRP A 9 -17.09 4.66 7.08
C TRP A 9 -18.15 5.37 7.92
N THR A 10 -18.86 4.61 8.74
CA THR A 10 -20.05 5.06 9.46
C THR A 10 -19.85 5.12 10.99
N ALA A 11 -18.61 5.00 11.47
CA ALA A 11 -18.34 5.08 12.90
C ALA A 11 -18.77 6.45 13.48
N GLU A 12 -19.36 6.41 14.67
CA GLU A 12 -19.74 7.59 15.46
C GLU A 12 -19.43 7.34 16.92
N GLY A 13 -19.24 8.38 17.70
CA GLY A 13 -18.95 8.26 19.12
C GLY A 13 -18.17 9.45 19.67
N THR A 14 -17.70 9.32 20.91
CA THR A 14 -16.80 10.31 21.52
C THR A 14 -15.40 10.10 20.95
N VAL A 15 -14.84 11.14 20.35
CA VAL A 15 -13.56 11.08 19.64
C VAL A 15 -12.44 11.74 20.43
N VAL A 16 -11.35 11.03 20.60
CA VAL A 16 -10.07 11.57 21.11
C VAL A 16 -8.98 11.33 20.08
N SER A 17 -8.26 12.39 19.70
CA SER A 17 -7.13 12.31 18.76
C SER A 17 -5.84 12.77 19.43
N TRP A 18 -4.71 12.22 19.01
CA TRP A 18 -3.40 12.60 19.51
C TRP A 18 -2.65 13.42 18.47
N TYR A 19 -2.24 14.61 18.89
CA TYR A 19 -1.47 15.55 18.06
C TYR A 19 -0.15 15.88 18.75
N PRO A 20 0.91 16.15 17.95
CA PRO A 20 2.17 16.62 18.50
C PRO A 20 2.01 17.88 19.34
N THR A 21 2.71 17.94 20.46
CA THR A 21 2.76 19.13 21.30
C THR A 21 3.51 20.28 20.63
N LYS A 22 3.35 21.50 21.14
CA LYS A 22 4.12 22.67 20.68
C LYS A 22 5.65 22.43 20.80
N ALA A 23 6.07 21.70 21.84
CA ALA A 23 7.48 21.36 22.03
C ALA A 23 7.97 20.41 20.93
N SER A 24 7.15 19.41 20.55
CA SER A 24 7.49 18.48 19.45
C SER A 24 7.57 19.20 18.11
N HIS A 25 6.65 20.14 17.82
CA HIS A 25 6.76 20.99 16.63
C HIS A 25 8.02 21.86 16.64
N ALA A 26 8.42 22.40 17.79
CA ALA A 26 9.66 23.15 17.91
C ALA A 26 10.89 22.27 17.65
N SER A 27 10.92 21.03 18.18
CA SER A 27 11.97 20.05 17.88
C SER A 27 12.04 19.72 16.38
N ALA A 28 10.90 19.50 15.73
CA ALA A 28 10.84 19.25 14.29
C ALA A 28 11.30 20.45 13.45
N ALA A 29 10.97 21.67 13.88
CA ALA A 29 11.42 22.91 13.19
C ALA A 29 12.93 23.14 13.33
N GLN A 30 13.53 22.70 14.45
CA GLN A 30 14.96 22.83 14.73
C GLN A 30 15.78 21.62 14.26
N ALA A 31 15.11 20.60 13.71
CA ALA A 31 15.76 19.38 13.23
C ALA A 31 16.91 19.70 12.26
N ALA A 32 18.04 19.06 12.46
CA ALA A 32 19.22 19.25 11.62
C ALA A 32 19.10 18.50 10.29
N ARG A 33 19.73 19.04 9.23
CA ARG A 33 19.84 18.33 7.95
C ARG A 33 20.64 17.04 8.17
N HIS A 34 20.11 15.92 7.67
CA HIS A 34 20.72 14.62 7.81
C HIS A 34 21.21 14.09 6.45
N PRO A 35 22.40 13.44 6.38
CA PRO A 35 22.98 13.00 5.10
C PRO A 35 22.31 11.77 4.50
N ALA A 36 21.52 11.01 5.25
CA ALA A 36 20.82 9.83 4.73
C ALA A 36 19.88 10.23 3.57
N PRO A 37 19.98 9.55 2.42
CA PRO A 37 19.18 9.91 1.26
C PRO A 37 17.70 9.60 1.49
N VAL A 38 16.85 10.25 0.71
CA VAL A 38 15.42 9.94 0.62
C VAL A 38 15.25 8.70 -0.27
N SER A 39 14.37 7.78 0.10
CA SER A 39 14.09 6.61 -0.74
C SER A 39 13.49 7.04 -2.09
N TYR A 40 13.55 6.16 -3.10
CA TYR A 40 12.95 6.47 -4.40
C TYR A 40 11.44 6.72 -4.29
N GLN A 41 10.74 5.90 -3.51
CA GLN A 41 9.30 6.03 -3.30
C GLN A 41 8.94 7.35 -2.63
N GLN A 42 9.66 7.71 -1.56
CA GLN A 42 9.46 8.98 -0.88
C GLN A 42 9.76 10.17 -1.80
N SER A 43 10.85 10.11 -2.57
CA SER A 43 11.19 11.16 -3.55
C SER A 43 10.07 11.36 -4.57
N GLN A 44 9.58 10.30 -5.16
CA GLN A 44 8.53 10.36 -6.17
C GLN A 44 7.21 10.85 -5.59
N HIS A 45 6.84 10.39 -4.39
CA HIS A 45 5.63 10.84 -3.72
C HIS A 45 5.66 12.35 -3.44
N LEU A 46 6.76 12.87 -2.90
CA LEU A 46 6.92 14.30 -2.61
C LEU A 46 6.93 15.15 -3.89
N GLN A 47 7.61 14.69 -4.94
CA GLN A 47 7.63 15.37 -6.24
C GLN A 47 6.25 15.38 -6.90
N TYR A 48 5.55 14.22 -6.87
CA TYR A 48 4.19 14.10 -7.39
C TYR A 48 3.22 14.99 -6.61
N TYR A 49 3.25 14.95 -5.27
CA TYR A 49 2.44 15.82 -4.41
C TYR A 49 2.64 17.29 -4.75
N ARG A 50 3.90 17.76 -4.78
CA ARG A 50 4.21 19.17 -5.10
C ARG A 50 3.71 19.57 -6.50
N ARG A 51 3.93 18.72 -7.50
CA ARG A 51 3.46 18.97 -8.87
C ARG A 51 1.93 19.06 -8.94
N GLN A 52 1.21 18.13 -8.36
CA GLN A 52 -0.25 18.14 -8.40
C GLN A 52 -0.84 19.32 -7.61
N THR A 53 -0.29 19.63 -6.45
CA THR A 53 -0.71 20.77 -5.64
C THR A 53 -0.47 22.11 -6.38
N SER A 54 0.64 22.23 -7.14
CA SER A 54 0.89 23.43 -7.97
C SER A 54 -0.15 23.60 -9.09
N LEU A 55 -0.83 22.52 -9.49
CA LEU A 55 -1.93 22.52 -10.46
C LEU A 55 -3.32 22.67 -9.78
N GLY A 56 -3.34 22.90 -8.46
CA GLY A 56 -4.58 23.00 -7.68
C GLY A 56 -5.30 21.65 -7.50
N ARG A 57 -4.59 20.53 -7.66
CA ARG A 57 -5.16 19.19 -7.53
C ARG A 57 -4.80 18.58 -6.19
N ASP A 58 -5.78 17.94 -5.57
CA ASP A 58 -5.60 17.14 -4.35
C ASP A 58 -5.44 15.66 -4.73
N ILE A 59 -4.49 14.96 -4.11
CA ILE A 59 -4.14 13.59 -4.46
C ILE A 59 -4.50 12.59 -3.35
N PRO A 60 -4.81 11.32 -3.68
CA PRO A 60 -4.92 10.26 -2.69
C PRO A 60 -3.56 10.06 -2.03
N ARG A 61 -3.51 10.19 -0.72
CA ARG A 61 -2.23 10.12 0.02
C ARG A 61 -2.33 9.45 1.38
N LEU A 62 -3.54 9.26 1.90
CA LEU A 62 -3.72 8.72 3.24
C LEU A 62 -3.96 7.21 3.22
N CYS A 63 -3.19 6.51 4.04
CA CYS A 63 -3.48 5.17 4.48
C CYS A 63 -4.21 5.26 5.81
N ILE A 64 -5.47 4.84 5.85
CA ILE A 64 -6.29 4.91 7.07
C ILE A 64 -6.54 3.49 7.56
N GLY A 65 -5.93 3.14 8.70
CA GLY A 65 -6.10 1.85 9.36
C GLY A 65 -7.02 1.98 10.56
N VAL A 66 -7.88 0.97 10.81
CA VAL A 66 -8.77 0.93 11.96
C VAL A 66 -8.86 -0.49 12.53
N TRP A 67 -9.10 -0.59 13.83
CA TRP A 67 -9.49 -1.84 14.51
C TRP A 67 -10.30 -1.54 15.76
N GLU A 68 -11.07 -2.53 16.20
CA GLU A 68 -11.94 -2.37 17.38
C GLU A 68 -11.40 -3.15 18.59
N ILE A 69 -11.60 -2.58 19.76
CA ILE A 69 -11.28 -3.18 21.06
C ILE A 69 -12.56 -3.09 21.94
N ILE A 70 -12.92 -4.21 22.58
CA ILE A 70 -14.08 -4.26 23.49
C ILE A 70 -13.76 -3.49 24.79
N GLY A 71 -14.70 -2.69 25.25
CA GLY A 71 -14.63 -1.92 26.47
C GLY A 71 -14.50 -0.41 26.28
N VAL A 72 -14.02 0.25 27.33
CA VAL A 72 -13.76 1.69 27.36
C VAL A 72 -12.25 1.90 27.22
N CYS A 73 -11.86 2.85 26.36
CA CYS A 73 -10.45 3.18 26.16
C CYS A 73 -9.86 3.86 27.40
N ASP A 74 -8.78 3.30 27.94
CA ASP A 74 -7.92 4.00 28.89
C ASP A 74 -7.05 4.98 28.11
N ILE A 75 -7.34 6.26 28.22
CA ILE A 75 -6.67 7.33 27.45
C ILE A 75 -5.20 7.46 27.84
N ASP A 76 -4.85 7.24 29.12
CA ASP A 76 -3.45 7.34 29.58
C ASP A 76 -2.62 6.16 29.04
N ALA A 77 -3.16 4.95 29.09
CA ALA A 77 -2.51 3.78 28.51
C ALA A 77 -2.35 3.91 26.96
N MET A 78 -3.37 4.42 26.27
CA MET A 78 -3.32 4.65 24.82
C MET A 78 -2.32 5.76 24.49
N THR A 79 -2.24 6.82 25.29
CA THR A 79 -1.24 7.89 25.13
C THR A 79 0.17 7.32 25.23
N GLN A 80 0.42 6.42 26.19
CA GLN A 80 1.70 5.76 26.33
C GLN A 80 2.01 4.87 25.12
N ALA A 81 1.02 4.09 24.64
CA ALA A 81 1.19 3.20 23.48
C ALA A 81 1.51 3.97 22.20
N ILE A 82 0.78 5.04 21.89
CA ILE A 82 1.00 5.87 20.72
C ILE A 82 2.37 6.57 20.79
N ASN A 83 2.73 7.16 21.92
CA ASN A 83 4.03 7.81 22.08
C ASN A 83 5.20 6.82 21.98
N ALA A 84 5.06 5.63 22.56
CA ALA A 84 6.06 4.57 22.44
C ALA A 84 6.25 4.15 20.97
N HIS A 85 5.15 3.98 20.23
CA HIS A 85 5.20 3.65 18.80
C HIS A 85 5.90 4.72 17.98
N VAL A 86 5.52 5.99 18.13
CA VAL A 86 6.08 7.11 17.35
C VAL A 86 7.57 7.30 17.64
N ARG A 87 7.99 7.15 18.91
CA ARG A 87 9.41 7.24 19.30
C ARG A 87 10.24 6.05 18.82
N ARG A 88 9.62 4.90 18.63
CA ARG A 88 10.26 3.65 18.22
C ARG A 88 10.68 3.65 16.75
N HIS A 89 9.91 4.29 15.86
CA HIS A 89 10.08 4.21 14.41
C HIS A 89 10.57 5.52 13.81
N ASP A 90 11.75 5.46 13.21
CA ASP A 90 12.47 6.62 12.67
C ASP A 90 11.77 7.34 11.51
N THR A 91 10.80 6.71 10.86
CA THR A 91 9.96 7.37 9.84
C THR A 91 9.21 8.58 10.40
N TYR A 92 8.85 8.57 11.71
CA TYR A 92 8.19 9.69 12.36
C TYR A 92 9.16 10.80 12.82
N HIS A 93 10.46 10.54 12.79
CA HIS A 93 11.48 11.49 13.20
C HIS A 93 11.95 12.39 12.04
N ASP A 94 11.56 12.04 10.82
CA ASP A 94 12.02 12.68 9.61
C ASP A 94 11.09 13.82 9.18
N ARG A 95 11.65 14.93 8.75
CA ARG A 95 10.97 16.01 8.03
C ARG A 95 11.65 16.23 6.68
N PHE A 96 10.86 16.50 5.66
CA PHE A 96 11.37 16.72 4.30
C PHE A 96 11.09 18.15 3.84
N ALA A 97 12.00 18.70 3.06
CA ALA A 97 11.82 20.00 2.41
C ALA A 97 12.55 20.01 1.07
N PHE A 98 12.03 20.79 0.12
CA PHE A 98 12.69 21.03 -1.15
C PHE A 98 13.73 22.14 -1.00
N GLY A 99 14.91 21.92 -1.57
CA GLY A 99 15.96 22.94 -1.77
C GLY A 99 15.79 23.71 -3.08
N ASP A 100 16.79 24.55 -3.40
CA ASP A 100 16.72 25.48 -4.53
C ASP A 100 16.68 24.80 -5.92
N ASN A 101 17.25 23.61 -6.05
CA ASN A 101 17.32 22.85 -7.31
C ASN A 101 16.36 21.64 -7.33
N ASP A 102 15.23 21.73 -6.66
CA ASP A 102 14.27 20.63 -6.52
C ASP A 102 14.81 19.41 -5.77
N GLU A 103 15.98 19.52 -5.15
CA GLU A 103 16.52 18.50 -4.27
C GLU A 103 15.65 18.35 -3.02
N ILE A 104 15.44 17.11 -2.60
CA ILE A 104 14.71 16.84 -1.37
C ILE A 104 15.71 16.63 -0.24
N HIS A 105 15.61 17.45 0.80
CA HIS A 105 16.44 17.39 1.98
C HIS A 105 15.69 16.72 3.12
N ARG A 106 16.38 15.80 3.81
CA ARG A 106 15.91 15.17 5.04
C ARG A 106 16.46 15.95 6.24
N TYR A 107 15.58 16.20 7.19
CA TYR A 107 15.89 16.76 8.51
C TYR A 107 15.44 15.76 9.57
N VAL A 108 16.21 15.56 10.62
CA VAL A 108 15.97 14.49 11.62
C VAL A 108 15.89 15.08 13.01
N ILE A 109 14.87 14.65 13.75
CA ILE A 109 14.79 14.83 15.20
C ILE A 109 15.68 13.76 15.83
N ASP A 110 16.88 14.14 16.28
CA ASP A 110 17.88 13.20 16.80
C ASP A 110 17.52 12.62 18.18
N GLU A 111 16.67 13.32 18.93
CA GLU A 111 16.19 12.90 20.26
C GLU A 111 14.71 12.52 20.19
N PRO A 112 14.36 11.24 19.88
CA PRO A 112 12.97 10.79 19.76
C PRO A 112 12.14 11.01 21.02
N GLU A 113 12.78 11.04 22.19
CA GLU A 113 12.13 11.32 23.48
C GLU A 113 11.50 12.72 23.57
N THR A 114 11.96 13.66 22.74
CA THR A 114 11.36 15.00 22.63
C THR A 114 10.03 15.00 21.90
N ILE A 115 9.72 13.92 21.16
CA ILE A 115 8.45 13.75 20.47
C ILE A 115 7.40 13.30 21.49
N THR A 116 6.39 14.14 21.66
CA THR A 116 5.25 13.85 22.53
C THR A 116 3.96 14.24 21.82
N LEU A 117 3.06 13.27 21.69
CA LEU A 117 1.69 13.48 21.26
C LEU A 117 0.79 13.55 22.49
N ALA A 118 -0.09 14.53 22.50
CA ALA A 118 -1.06 14.73 23.59
C ALA A 118 -2.50 14.51 23.09
N PRO A 119 -3.38 13.93 23.92
CA PRO A 119 -4.77 13.72 23.56
C PRO A 119 -5.56 15.04 23.48
N THR A 120 -6.45 15.12 22.51
CA THR A 120 -7.44 16.19 22.34
C THR A 120 -8.82 15.55 22.29
N ASP A 121 -9.68 15.90 23.22
CA ASP A 121 -11.06 15.44 23.24
C ASP A 121 -11.92 16.33 22.33
N HIS A 122 -12.56 15.73 21.34
CA HIS A 122 -13.46 16.38 20.38
C HIS A 122 -14.93 16.23 20.77
N GLY A 123 -15.23 15.47 21.84
CA GLY A 123 -16.59 15.12 22.22
C GLY A 123 -17.26 14.17 21.21
N MET A 124 -18.59 14.16 21.24
CA MET A 124 -19.39 13.33 20.33
C MET A 124 -19.30 13.86 18.90
N MET A 125 -18.91 13.00 17.98
CA MET A 125 -18.81 13.33 16.55
C MET A 125 -19.63 12.39 15.67
N THR A 126 -20.22 12.96 14.63
CA THR A 126 -20.93 12.23 13.58
C THR A 126 -19.96 11.67 12.53
N PRO A 127 -20.35 10.66 11.74
CA PRO A 127 -19.49 10.10 10.69
C PRO A 127 -18.90 11.14 9.72
N PRO A 128 -19.66 12.17 9.22
CA PRO A 128 -19.08 13.21 8.38
C PRO A 128 -18.00 14.05 9.08
N GLN A 129 -18.18 14.33 10.39
CA GLN A 129 -17.19 15.08 11.16
C GLN A 129 -15.91 14.27 11.36
N ILE A 130 -16.04 12.97 11.65
CA ILE A 130 -14.89 12.06 11.80
C ILE A 130 -14.15 11.92 10.45
N ARG A 131 -14.87 11.75 9.34
CA ARG A 131 -14.24 11.70 8.02
C ARG A 131 -13.44 12.97 7.72
N LYS A 132 -14.03 14.15 8.00
CA LYS A 132 -13.32 15.41 7.84
C LYS A 132 -12.06 15.46 8.70
N LEU A 133 -12.13 15.05 9.96
CA LEU A 133 -10.99 15.02 10.88
C LEU A 133 -9.85 14.15 10.34
N LEU A 134 -10.15 12.98 9.77
CA LEU A 134 -9.15 12.10 9.16
C LEU A 134 -8.53 12.73 7.91
N LEU A 135 -9.34 13.32 7.04
CA LEU A 135 -8.89 13.96 5.81
C LEU A 135 -8.12 15.26 6.07
N ASP A 136 -8.32 15.90 7.23
CA ASP A 136 -7.55 17.06 7.68
C ASP A 136 -6.14 16.70 8.22
N THR A 137 -5.75 15.41 8.23
CA THR A 137 -4.37 15.00 8.53
C THR A 137 -3.38 15.81 7.70
N PRO A 138 -2.34 16.44 8.30
CA PRO A 138 -1.40 17.33 7.61
C PRO A 138 -0.78 16.69 6.37
N ASP A 139 -0.37 17.52 5.42
CA ASP A 139 0.22 17.11 4.15
C ASP A 139 1.67 16.60 4.31
N PRO A 140 2.24 15.90 3.30
CA PRO A 140 3.54 15.25 3.42
C PRO A 140 4.73 16.23 3.56
N LEU A 141 4.56 17.52 3.31
CA LEU A 141 5.58 18.55 3.56
C LEU A 141 5.56 19.05 5.00
N GLN A 142 4.49 18.76 5.74
CA GLN A 142 4.44 18.93 7.19
C GLN A 142 5.09 17.74 7.87
N TRP A 143 5.79 17.98 9.00
CA TRP A 143 6.40 16.90 9.74
C TRP A 143 5.40 15.90 10.28
N ASP A 144 4.26 16.36 10.76
CA ASP A 144 3.21 15.61 11.44
C ASP A 144 2.12 15.08 10.50
N CYS A 145 2.50 14.63 9.30
CA CYS A 145 1.56 14.06 8.33
C CYS A 145 1.00 12.68 8.76
N PHE A 146 0.55 12.62 10.02
CA PHE A 146 -0.09 11.45 10.65
C PHE A 146 -1.02 11.88 11.78
N THR A 147 -2.09 11.14 11.99
CA THR A 147 -3.06 11.33 13.09
C THR A 147 -3.40 9.97 13.69
N PHE A 148 -3.36 9.88 15.01
CA PHE A 148 -3.83 8.71 15.76
C PHE A 148 -5.06 9.11 16.56
N GLY A 149 -5.99 8.17 16.77
CA GLY A 149 -7.13 8.45 17.61
C GLY A 149 -7.97 7.24 17.97
N VAL A 150 -8.97 7.51 18.80
CA VAL A 150 -9.99 6.53 19.18
C VAL A 150 -11.38 7.15 19.05
N ILE A 151 -12.33 6.29 18.73
CA ILE A 151 -13.76 6.60 18.73
C ILE A 151 -14.40 5.68 19.75
N GLN A 152 -14.85 6.24 20.88
CA GLN A 152 -15.52 5.49 21.92
C GLN A 152 -16.99 5.30 21.56
N GLY A 153 -17.37 4.07 21.28
CA GLY A 153 -18.76 3.63 21.17
C GLY A 153 -19.31 3.15 22.51
N GLU A 154 -20.45 2.45 22.48
CA GLU A 154 -21.17 2.03 23.69
C GLU A 154 -20.44 0.92 24.46
N ASP A 155 -20.05 -0.17 23.77
CA ASP A 155 -19.43 -1.38 24.34
C ASP A 155 -18.00 -1.62 23.86
N ARG A 156 -17.49 -0.80 22.95
CA ARG A 156 -16.17 -0.90 22.32
C ARG A 156 -15.67 0.46 21.86
N PHE A 157 -14.40 0.53 21.59
CA PHE A 157 -13.81 1.68 20.91
C PHE A 157 -13.06 1.26 19.66
N THR A 158 -13.09 2.13 18.67
CA THR A 158 -12.32 1.97 17.43
C THR A 158 -11.02 2.77 17.55
N VAL A 159 -9.89 2.12 17.43
CA VAL A 159 -8.60 2.80 17.20
C VAL A 159 -8.49 3.13 15.74
N TYR A 160 -8.04 4.32 15.38
CA TYR A 160 -7.74 4.71 14.02
C TYR A 160 -6.38 5.35 13.88
N ILE A 161 -5.79 5.15 12.72
CA ILE A 161 -4.61 5.87 12.24
C ILE A 161 -4.94 6.44 10.87
N ALA A 162 -4.58 7.70 10.62
CA ALA A 162 -4.53 8.29 9.30
C ALA A 162 -3.09 8.77 9.07
N ILE A 163 -2.40 8.19 8.11
CA ILE A 163 -0.97 8.43 7.89
C ILE A 163 -0.72 8.66 6.41
N ASP A 164 0.07 9.68 6.08
CA ASP A 164 0.49 9.90 4.71
C ASP A 164 1.38 8.75 4.21
N HIS A 165 1.16 8.32 2.98
CA HIS A 165 1.91 7.21 2.36
C HIS A 165 3.42 7.45 2.34
N LEU A 166 3.88 8.71 2.48
CA LEU A 166 5.29 9.06 2.68
C LEU A 166 5.93 8.27 3.82
N ARG A 167 5.15 7.95 4.87
CA ARG A 167 5.63 7.35 6.12
C ARG A 167 5.28 5.88 6.29
N ALA A 168 4.38 5.35 5.47
CA ALA A 168 3.90 3.98 5.61
C ALA A 168 3.46 3.40 4.27
N ASP A 169 3.57 2.10 4.13
CA ASP A 169 2.92 1.31 3.10
C ASP A 169 1.87 0.38 3.73
N GLY A 170 1.17 -0.41 2.91
CA GLY A 170 0.12 -1.30 3.39
C GLY A 170 0.60 -2.31 4.45
N MET A 171 1.85 -2.75 4.39
CA MET A 171 2.41 -3.71 5.37
C MET A 171 2.78 -3.03 6.69
N SER A 172 3.07 -1.73 6.67
CA SER A 172 3.29 -0.93 7.89
C SER A 172 2.08 -0.95 8.81
N ALA A 173 0.87 -1.03 8.27
CA ALA A 173 -0.36 -1.07 9.08
C ALA A 173 -0.36 -2.25 10.06
N GLY A 174 0.17 -3.41 9.66
CA GLY A 174 0.30 -4.58 10.55
C GLY A 174 1.30 -4.37 11.68
N VAL A 175 2.42 -3.70 11.41
CA VAL A 175 3.43 -3.35 12.45
C VAL A 175 2.86 -2.32 13.41
N ILE A 176 2.21 -1.27 12.91
CA ILE A 176 1.58 -0.22 13.73
C ILE A 176 0.51 -0.82 14.65
N PHE A 177 -0.37 -1.66 14.09
CA PHE A 177 -1.38 -2.38 14.87
C PHE A 177 -0.74 -3.21 15.99
N LEU A 178 0.26 -4.03 15.65
CA LEU A 178 0.93 -4.90 16.62
C LEU A 178 1.58 -4.11 17.75
N ASP A 179 2.30 -3.04 17.43
CA ASP A 179 2.99 -2.21 18.41
C ASP A 179 2.02 -1.53 19.38
N ILE A 180 1.00 -0.85 18.84
CA ILE A 180 0.02 -0.11 19.66
C ILE A 180 -0.79 -1.08 20.50
N GLN A 181 -1.30 -2.15 19.91
CA GLN A 181 -2.09 -3.17 20.60
C GLN A 181 -1.30 -3.82 21.74
N THR A 182 -0.06 -4.25 21.47
CA THR A 182 0.79 -4.90 22.47
C THR A 182 1.12 -3.93 23.60
N THR A 183 1.53 -2.70 23.27
CA THR A 183 1.92 -1.71 24.26
C THR A 183 0.72 -1.27 25.11
N TYR A 184 -0.45 -1.07 24.50
CA TYR A 184 -1.67 -0.72 25.22
C TYR A 184 -2.03 -1.77 26.29
N PHE A 185 -2.12 -3.04 25.90
CA PHE A 185 -2.51 -4.11 26.83
C PHE A 185 -1.46 -4.39 27.89
N THR A 186 -0.17 -4.31 27.56
CA THR A 186 0.89 -4.48 28.58
C THR A 186 0.92 -3.30 29.56
N THR A 187 0.62 -2.09 29.10
CA THR A 187 0.48 -0.90 29.98
C THR A 187 -0.66 -1.08 30.97
N LEU A 188 -1.83 -1.54 30.53
CA LEU A 188 -2.97 -1.85 31.41
C LEU A 188 -2.63 -2.89 32.50
N GLN A 189 -1.72 -3.80 32.18
CA GLN A 189 -1.25 -4.85 33.10
C GLN A 189 -0.04 -4.42 33.93
N SER A 190 0.42 -3.16 33.79
CA SER A 190 1.67 -2.65 34.40
C SER A 190 2.88 -3.54 34.07
N ALA A 191 2.91 -4.11 32.87
CA ALA A 191 3.98 -4.97 32.38
C ALA A 191 4.76 -4.27 31.25
N PRO A 192 6.06 -4.58 31.06
CA PRO A 192 6.81 -4.04 29.92
C PRO A 192 6.31 -4.64 28.61
N ALA A 193 6.21 -3.83 27.55
CA ALA A 193 5.91 -4.32 26.23
C ALA A 193 7.11 -5.13 25.68
N ALA A 194 6.89 -6.40 25.35
CA ALA A 194 7.90 -7.29 24.79
C ALA A 194 7.96 -7.14 23.25
N LEU A 195 8.30 -5.94 22.77
CA LEU A 195 8.50 -5.68 21.36
C LEU A 195 9.96 -5.98 20.96
N THR A 196 10.15 -6.62 19.80
CA THR A 196 11.49 -6.77 19.19
C THR A 196 12.03 -5.40 18.77
N SER A 197 13.35 -5.26 18.55
CA SER A 197 13.93 -4.00 18.08
C SER A 197 13.27 -3.53 16.77
N ALA A 198 13.02 -2.23 16.64
CA ALA A 198 12.51 -1.66 15.40
C ALA A 198 13.61 -1.62 14.34
N ALA A 199 13.28 -2.00 13.12
CA ALA A 199 14.16 -1.79 11.99
C ALA A 199 14.01 -0.34 11.46
N SER A 200 15.11 0.22 10.95
CA SER A 200 15.18 1.60 10.49
C SER A 200 14.77 1.73 9.02
N HIS A 201 13.78 2.55 8.73
CA HIS A 201 13.45 2.95 7.36
C HIS A 201 14.56 3.83 6.73
N ARG A 202 15.25 4.61 7.55
CA ARG A 202 16.37 5.46 7.10
C ARG A 202 17.57 4.60 6.67
N GLU A 203 17.85 3.53 7.41
CA GLU A 203 18.86 2.55 7.00
C GLU A 203 18.48 1.85 5.71
N TYR A 204 17.20 1.43 5.57
CA TYR A 204 16.68 0.88 4.33
C TYR A 204 16.89 1.85 3.14
N SER A 205 16.54 3.13 3.30
CA SER A 205 16.73 4.15 2.26
C SER A 205 18.20 4.30 1.85
N THR A 206 19.10 4.28 2.85
CA THR A 206 20.55 4.39 2.63
C THR A 206 21.07 3.17 1.88
N ASN A 207 20.68 1.97 2.30
CA ASN A 207 21.11 0.73 1.66
C ASN A 207 20.54 0.59 0.24
N GLN A 208 19.29 1.00 0.02
CA GLN A 208 18.67 1.03 -1.30
C GLN A 208 19.44 1.93 -2.27
N ARG A 209 19.75 3.17 -1.87
CA ARG A 209 20.50 4.12 -2.69
C ARG A 209 21.95 3.70 -2.90
N ALA A 210 22.59 3.14 -1.87
CA ALA A 210 23.95 2.62 -2.00
C ALA A 210 24.01 1.44 -2.98
N PHE A 211 23.05 0.51 -2.90
CA PHE A 211 22.98 -0.61 -3.82
C PHE A 211 22.73 -0.14 -5.26
N THR A 212 21.74 0.70 -5.49
CA THR A 212 21.43 1.16 -6.86
C THR A 212 22.55 2.00 -7.46
N ALA A 213 23.34 2.72 -6.67
CA ALA A 213 24.53 3.44 -7.14
C ALA A 213 25.65 2.51 -7.69
N THR A 214 25.61 1.21 -7.38
CA THR A 214 26.55 0.23 -7.96
C THR A 214 26.11 -0.30 -9.32
N LEU A 215 24.86 -0.02 -9.72
CA LEU A 215 24.28 -0.52 -10.96
C LEU A 215 24.64 0.38 -12.15
N ASN A 216 24.78 -0.24 -13.29
CA ASN A 216 25.03 0.43 -14.58
C ASN A 216 24.13 -0.19 -15.66
N GLU A 217 24.27 0.29 -16.89
CA GLU A 217 23.47 -0.18 -18.03
C GLU A 217 23.59 -1.66 -18.32
N GLU A 218 24.73 -2.29 -18.01
CA GLU A 218 24.99 -3.72 -18.24
C GLU A 218 24.49 -4.60 -17.09
N SER A 219 24.04 -4.00 -16.00
CA SER A 219 23.53 -4.72 -14.84
C SER A 219 22.26 -5.52 -15.19
N PRO A 220 22.18 -6.82 -14.84
CA PRO A 220 21.06 -7.68 -15.22
C PRO A 220 19.69 -7.12 -14.80
N GLN A 221 19.61 -6.45 -13.64
CA GLN A 221 18.38 -5.84 -13.14
C GLN A 221 17.93 -4.67 -14.03
N ILE A 222 18.88 -3.85 -14.50
CA ILE A 222 18.61 -2.74 -15.41
C ILE A 222 18.16 -3.27 -16.76
N GLN A 223 18.84 -4.30 -17.28
CA GLN A 223 18.44 -4.95 -18.52
C GLN A 223 17.04 -5.57 -18.42
N SER A 224 16.71 -6.25 -17.31
CA SER A 224 15.37 -6.82 -17.12
C SER A 224 14.26 -5.76 -17.16
N TRP A 225 14.47 -4.59 -16.57
CA TRP A 225 13.52 -3.46 -16.68
C TRP A 225 13.41 -2.91 -18.10
N ARG A 226 14.55 -2.77 -18.81
CA ARG A 226 14.58 -2.32 -20.21
C ARG A 226 13.88 -3.30 -21.13
N ASP A 227 14.13 -4.61 -20.97
CA ASP A 227 13.47 -5.66 -21.74
C ASP A 227 11.96 -5.65 -21.52
N PHE A 228 11.52 -5.44 -20.28
CA PHE A 228 10.10 -5.28 -19.96
C PHE A 228 9.48 -4.09 -20.70
N LEU A 229 10.11 -2.93 -20.63
CA LEU A 229 9.62 -1.71 -21.32
C LEU A 229 9.64 -1.90 -22.83
N ALA A 230 10.73 -2.41 -23.40
CA ALA A 230 10.85 -2.65 -24.84
C ALA A 230 9.77 -3.63 -25.34
N ALA A 231 9.50 -4.70 -24.58
CA ALA A 231 8.44 -5.66 -24.90
C ALA A 231 7.03 -5.05 -24.85
N ASN A 232 6.84 -3.98 -24.07
CA ASN A 232 5.58 -3.20 -23.97
C ASN A 232 5.61 -1.90 -24.81
N GLY A 233 6.39 -1.86 -25.86
CA GLY A 233 6.42 -0.69 -26.76
C GLY A 233 7.12 0.55 -26.19
N GLY A 234 7.96 0.40 -25.17
CA GLY A 234 8.73 1.50 -24.54
C GLY A 234 7.95 2.28 -23.46
N VAL A 235 6.77 1.79 -23.06
CA VAL A 235 5.90 2.46 -22.09
C VAL A 235 5.58 1.54 -20.91
N LEU A 236 5.16 2.13 -19.80
CA LEU A 236 4.61 1.38 -18.67
C LEU A 236 3.21 0.83 -19.01
N PRO A 237 2.78 -0.28 -18.36
CA PRO A 237 1.45 -0.82 -18.55
C PRO A 237 0.36 0.22 -18.22
N GLU A 238 -0.74 0.13 -18.95
CA GLU A 238 -1.96 0.89 -18.69
C GLU A 238 -3.12 -0.06 -18.37
N PHE A 239 -4.20 0.46 -17.79
CA PHE A 239 -5.40 -0.33 -17.62
C PHE A 239 -6.01 -0.64 -19.00
N PRO A 240 -6.43 -1.90 -19.28
CA PRO A 240 -6.71 -2.36 -20.65
C PRO A 240 -8.01 -1.81 -21.26
N LEU A 241 -8.80 -1.07 -20.50
CA LEU A 241 -10.07 -0.49 -20.94
C LEU A 241 -10.07 1.02 -20.70
N GLU A 242 -10.93 1.72 -21.48
CA GLU A 242 -11.08 3.17 -21.35
C GLU A 242 -11.57 3.59 -19.96
N LEU A 243 -11.05 4.70 -19.46
CA LEU A 243 -11.40 5.25 -18.15
C LEU A 243 -12.21 6.55 -18.25
N GLY A 244 -12.44 7.05 -19.47
CA GLY A 244 -13.04 8.36 -19.72
C GLY A 244 -12.10 9.51 -19.30
N GLU A 245 -12.55 10.73 -19.53
CA GLU A 245 -11.81 11.92 -19.17
C GLU A 245 -12.16 12.34 -17.73
N ALA A 246 -11.18 12.28 -16.84
CA ALA A 246 -11.30 12.81 -15.50
C ALA A 246 -10.89 14.30 -15.48
N THR A 247 -11.71 15.12 -14.83
CA THR A 247 -11.40 16.54 -14.55
C THR A 247 -10.81 16.69 -13.15
N ALA A 248 -10.34 17.88 -12.81
CA ALA A 248 -9.84 18.16 -11.46
C ALA A 248 -10.92 17.94 -10.37
N ASP A 249 -12.18 18.06 -10.73
CA ASP A 249 -13.33 17.88 -9.82
C ASP A 249 -13.88 16.44 -9.83
N THR A 250 -13.32 15.53 -10.64
CA THR A 250 -13.75 14.13 -10.68
C THR A 250 -13.21 13.41 -9.44
N PRO A 251 -14.06 12.99 -8.49
CA PRO A 251 -13.59 12.26 -7.32
C PRO A 251 -13.02 10.90 -7.73
N GLY A 252 -12.12 10.35 -6.94
CA GLY A 252 -11.77 8.95 -7.04
C GLY A 252 -12.92 8.05 -6.62
N ALA A 253 -12.92 6.82 -7.08
CA ALA A 253 -13.85 5.78 -6.64
C ALA A 253 -13.07 4.57 -6.13
N ILE A 254 -13.58 3.92 -5.09
CA ILE A 254 -13.06 2.65 -4.56
C ILE A 254 -14.25 1.71 -4.40
N ASP A 255 -14.22 0.62 -5.14
CA ASP A 255 -15.24 -0.43 -5.06
C ASP A 255 -14.64 -1.75 -4.57
N VAL A 256 -15.47 -2.55 -3.89
CA VAL A 256 -15.10 -3.86 -3.33
C VAL A 256 -16.00 -4.93 -3.92
N PHE A 257 -15.39 -6.00 -4.42
CA PHE A 257 -16.08 -7.12 -5.06
C PHE A 257 -15.62 -8.45 -4.46
N ASP A 258 -16.54 -9.34 -4.17
CA ASP A 258 -16.19 -10.73 -3.87
C ASP A 258 -15.89 -11.48 -5.17
N LEU A 259 -14.72 -12.09 -5.28
CA LEU A 259 -14.33 -12.92 -6.43
C LEU A 259 -14.81 -14.35 -6.27
N ILE A 260 -14.42 -15.01 -5.17
CA ILE A 260 -14.74 -16.40 -4.85
C ILE A 260 -14.89 -16.55 -3.33
N ASP A 261 -15.71 -17.50 -2.91
CA ASP A 261 -15.89 -17.90 -1.52
C ASP A 261 -14.73 -18.79 -0.99
N GLU A 262 -14.84 -19.24 0.26
CA GLU A 262 -13.82 -20.06 0.91
C GLU A 262 -13.60 -21.39 0.19
N GLU A 263 -14.69 -22.09 -0.17
CA GLU A 263 -14.62 -23.41 -0.82
C GLU A 263 -14.07 -23.30 -2.25
N GLN A 264 -14.51 -22.33 -3.00
CA GLN A 264 -13.93 -22.00 -4.31
C GLN A 264 -12.46 -21.62 -4.19
N GLY A 265 -12.08 -20.84 -3.15
CA GLY A 265 -10.70 -20.45 -2.88
C GLY A 265 -9.80 -21.66 -2.57
N ARG A 266 -10.33 -22.65 -1.85
CA ARG A 266 -9.63 -23.91 -1.58
C ARG A 266 -9.43 -24.71 -2.88
N ARG A 267 -10.47 -24.88 -3.70
CA ARG A 267 -10.38 -25.56 -5.01
C ARG A 267 -9.42 -24.85 -5.95
N PHE A 268 -9.48 -23.52 -6.02
CA PHE A 268 -8.57 -22.72 -6.82
C PHE A 268 -7.10 -22.92 -6.40
N GLU A 269 -6.82 -22.99 -5.09
CA GLU A 269 -5.48 -23.27 -4.59
C GLU A 269 -5.01 -24.68 -4.99
N VAL A 270 -5.90 -25.69 -4.97
CA VAL A 270 -5.59 -27.05 -5.43
C VAL A 270 -5.20 -27.04 -6.92
N ALA A 271 -5.98 -26.36 -7.77
CA ALA A 271 -5.67 -26.24 -9.19
C ALA A 271 -4.34 -25.55 -9.45
N CYS A 272 -4.06 -24.44 -8.75
CA CYS A 272 -2.77 -23.77 -8.88
C CYS A 272 -1.60 -24.67 -8.48
N ARG A 273 -1.72 -25.40 -7.37
CA ARG A 273 -0.68 -26.34 -6.91
C ARG A 273 -0.48 -27.51 -7.86
N ALA A 274 -1.57 -28.06 -8.42
CA ALA A 274 -1.50 -29.12 -9.41
C ALA A 274 -0.71 -28.69 -10.67
N ALA A 275 -0.85 -27.44 -11.05
CA ALA A 275 -0.08 -26.82 -12.12
C ALA A 275 1.32 -26.33 -11.69
N GLY A 276 1.78 -26.60 -10.46
CA GLY A 276 3.11 -26.24 -9.97
C GLY A 276 3.25 -24.77 -9.52
N ALA A 277 2.14 -24.05 -9.29
CA ALA A 277 2.15 -22.62 -8.93
C ALA A 277 1.54 -22.38 -7.53
N ARG A 278 1.79 -21.18 -7.00
CA ARG A 278 1.13 -20.67 -5.80
C ARG A 278 -0.19 -19.98 -6.15
N PHE A 279 -1.01 -19.71 -5.14
CA PHE A 279 -2.25 -18.93 -5.29
C PHE A 279 -1.97 -17.58 -5.96
N SER A 280 -0.86 -16.92 -5.61
CA SER A 280 -0.43 -15.66 -6.23
C SER A 280 -0.23 -15.79 -7.75
N GLY A 281 0.44 -16.84 -8.21
CA GLY A 281 0.57 -17.13 -9.64
C GLY A 281 -0.79 -17.28 -10.33
N GLY A 282 -1.75 -17.96 -9.65
CA GLY A 282 -3.12 -18.08 -10.12
C GLY A 282 -3.85 -16.74 -10.25
N VAL A 283 -3.67 -15.83 -9.28
CA VAL A 283 -4.26 -14.48 -9.35
C VAL A 283 -3.80 -13.74 -10.60
N PHE A 284 -2.51 -13.71 -10.87
CA PHE A 284 -1.97 -13.02 -12.06
C PHE A 284 -2.29 -13.74 -13.36
N ALA A 285 -2.41 -15.07 -13.34
CA ALA A 285 -2.90 -15.84 -14.50
C ALA A 285 -4.35 -15.47 -14.83
N CYS A 286 -5.24 -15.36 -13.82
CA CYS A 286 -6.61 -14.92 -14.02
C CYS A 286 -6.69 -13.47 -14.54
N ALA A 287 -5.84 -12.57 -14.05
CA ALA A 287 -5.77 -11.20 -14.57
C ALA A 287 -5.35 -11.18 -16.05
N ALA A 288 -4.32 -11.95 -16.41
CA ALA A 288 -3.83 -12.07 -17.77
C ALA A 288 -4.90 -12.66 -18.73
N LEU A 289 -5.60 -13.69 -18.30
CA LEU A 289 -6.68 -14.32 -19.08
C LEU A 289 -7.92 -13.40 -19.19
N ALA A 290 -8.24 -12.65 -18.12
CA ALA A 290 -9.31 -11.66 -18.16
C ALA A 290 -9.00 -10.55 -19.16
N GLU A 291 -7.77 -10.03 -19.18
CA GLU A 291 -7.32 -9.04 -20.15
C GLU A 291 -7.35 -9.60 -21.58
N HIS A 292 -6.83 -10.80 -21.80
CA HIS A 292 -6.90 -11.48 -23.08
C HIS A 292 -8.35 -11.61 -23.58
N ARG A 293 -9.27 -12.01 -22.72
CA ARG A 293 -10.71 -12.12 -23.04
C ARG A 293 -11.33 -10.78 -23.43
N LEU A 294 -10.93 -9.70 -22.81
CA LEU A 294 -11.51 -8.38 -23.02
C LEU A 294 -10.95 -7.65 -24.24
N THR A 295 -9.66 -7.88 -24.55
CA THR A 295 -8.90 -7.09 -25.53
C THR A 295 -8.31 -7.90 -26.67
N GLY A 296 -8.18 -9.23 -26.51
CA GLY A 296 -7.43 -10.08 -27.42
C GLY A 296 -5.90 -9.99 -27.24
N ALA A 297 -5.40 -9.27 -26.21
CA ALA A 297 -3.99 -9.15 -25.95
C ALA A 297 -3.33 -10.54 -25.80
N THR A 298 -2.20 -10.75 -26.46
CA THR A 298 -1.48 -12.04 -26.46
C THR A 298 -0.44 -12.14 -25.34
N ARG A 299 -0.24 -11.06 -24.61
CA ARG A 299 0.62 -10.94 -23.43
C ARG A 299 0.02 -9.96 -22.47
N TYR A 300 0.10 -10.30 -21.20
CA TYR A 300 -0.19 -9.38 -20.09
C TYR A 300 1.10 -8.69 -19.65
N PHE A 301 1.04 -7.39 -19.49
CA PHE A 301 2.07 -6.58 -18.88
C PHE A 301 1.49 -5.93 -17.62
N GLY A 302 2.15 -6.13 -16.49
CA GLY A 302 1.66 -5.59 -15.22
C GLY A 302 2.79 -5.18 -14.29
N LEU A 303 2.43 -4.39 -13.29
CA LEU A 303 3.27 -4.08 -12.14
C LEU A 303 2.60 -4.59 -10.87
N THR A 304 3.40 -5.18 -9.99
CA THR A 304 2.92 -5.61 -8.67
C THR A 304 3.82 -5.07 -7.58
N PRO A 305 3.25 -4.61 -6.44
CA PRO A 305 4.04 -4.27 -5.28
C PRO A 305 4.79 -5.49 -4.75
N PHE A 306 6.05 -5.28 -4.41
CA PHE A 306 6.92 -6.26 -3.77
C PHE A 306 7.36 -5.72 -2.42
N ASP A 307 7.14 -6.49 -1.34
CA ASP A 307 7.50 -6.07 0.01
C ASP A 307 8.96 -6.43 0.32
N ASN A 308 9.80 -5.41 0.46
CA ASN A 308 11.22 -5.57 0.78
C ASN A 308 11.49 -5.95 2.25
N ARG A 309 10.43 -6.04 3.12
CA ARG A 309 10.53 -6.63 4.48
C ARG A 309 10.77 -8.14 4.48
N ARG A 310 10.81 -8.76 3.31
CA ARG A 310 11.30 -10.15 3.17
C ARG A 310 12.72 -10.33 3.66
N ASP A 311 13.54 -9.26 3.63
CA ASP A 311 14.77 -9.22 4.40
C ASP A 311 14.40 -9.08 5.90
N PRO A 312 14.79 -10.07 6.74
CA PRO A 312 14.51 -10.04 8.19
C PRO A 312 15.03 -8.77 8.88
N ALA A 313 16.05 -8.12 8.32
CA ALA A 313 16.57 -6.86 8.83
C ALA A 313 15.52 -5.74 8.84
N TYR A 314 14.50 -5.83 8.01
CA TYR A 314 13.44 -4.81 7.89
C TYR A 314 12.05 -5.29 8.32
N ALA A 315 11.94 -6.49 8.88
CA ALA A 315 10.65 -7.11 9.19
C ALA A 315 9.74 -6.26 10.11
N THR A 316 10.33 -5.45 10.99
CA THR A 316 9.62 -4.58 11.93
C THR A 316 9.66 -3.09 11.54
N ALA A 317 10.11 -2.75 10.33
CA ALA A 317 10.17 -1.37 9.89
C ALA A 317 8.77 -0.82 9.59
N VAL A 318 8.50 0.38 10.07
CA VAL A 318 7.42 1.25 9.58
C VAL A 318 8.03 2.23 8.58
N GLY A 319 7.45 2.28 7.38
CA GLY A 319 7.95 3.11 6.29
C GLY A 319 7.45 2.62 4.94
N TRP A 320 7.79 3.30 3.87
CA TRP A 320 7.48 2.84 2.51
C TRP A 320 8.62 1.96 1.98
N LEU A 321 8.52 0.64 2.21
CA LEU A 321 9.51 -0.33 1.76
C LEU A 321 9.05 -1.10 0.51
N ALA A 322 7.78 -1.03 0.16
CA ALA A 322 7.28 -1.68 -1.05
C ALA A 322 7.81 -0.97 -2.31
N SER A 323 8.21 -1.74 -3.31
CA SER A 323 8.58 -1.28 -4.65
C SER A 323 7.82 -2.08 -5.70
N PHE A 324 7.78 -1.60 -6.95
CA PHE A 324 7.15 -2.35 -8.02
C PHE A 324 8.12 -3.32 -8.67
N VAL A 325 7.60 -4.50 -9.05
CA VAL A 325 8.27 -5.44 -9.94
C VAL A 325 7.42 -5.70 -11.18
N PRO A 326 8.05 -5.84 -12.37
CA PRO A 326 7.33 -6.03 -13.62
C PRO A 326 6.89 -7.48 -13.79
N LEU A 327 5.79 -7.70 -14.52
CA LEU A 327 5.27 -9.02 -14.87
C LEU A 327 4.99 -9.06 -16.37
N VAL A 328 5.44 -10.14 -17.03
CA VAL A 328 5.10 -10.46 -18.42
C VAL A 328 4.56 -11.89 -18.46
N ILE A 329 3.30 -12.04 -18.92
CA ILE A 329 2.63 -13.34 -18.94
C ILE A 329 2.04 -13.58 -20.34
N PRO A 330 2.58 -14.54 -21.11
CA PRO A 330 1.99 -14.95 -22.40
C PRO A 330 0.61 -15.58 -22.19
N THR A 331 -0.35 -15.26 -23.10
CA THR A 331 -1.74 -15.73 -23.01
C THR A 331 -2.24 -16.37 -24.32
N ALA A 332 -1.55 -16.14 -25.45
CA ALA A 332 -2.03 -16.58 -26.76
C ALA A 332 -2.07 -18.10 -26.89
N GLY A 333 -3.30 -18.65 -27.05
CA GLY A 333 -3.50 -20.10 -27.25
C GLY A 333 -3.08 -20.99 -26.09
N ALA A 334 -2.79 -20.42 -24.93
CA ALA A 334 -2.28 -21.13 -23.76
C ALA A 334 -3.43 -21.67 -22.89
N SER A 335 -3.23 -22.86 -22.33
CA SER A 335 -4.07 -23.41 -21.26
C SER A 335 -3.85 -22.65 -19.94
N PHE A 336 -4.77 -22.82 -18.97
CA PHE A 336 -4.57 -22.23 -17.64
C PHE A 336 -3.24 -22.66 -17.01
N ASP A 337 -2.86 -23.95 -17.14
CA ASP A 337 -1.63 -24.49 -16.56
C ASP A 337 -0.38 -23.81 -17.14
N GLU A 338 -0.36 -23.52 -18.43
CA GLU A 338 0.75 -22.81 -19.07
C GLU A 338 0.80 -21.34 -18.64
N VAL A 339 -0.36 -20.67 -18.54
CA VAL A 339 -0.45 -19.27 -18.09
C VAL A 339 -0.05 -19.13 -16.62
N VAL A 340 -0.51 -20.02 -15.75
CA VAL A 340 -0.20 -19.96 -14.31
C VAL A 340 1.26 -20.24 -14.03
N ASN A 341 1.90 -21.16 -14.78
CA ASN A 341 3.33 -21.41 -14.69
C ASN A 341 4.14 -20.21 -15.16
N SER A 342 3.72 -19.57 -16.25
CA SER A 342 4.37 -18.34 -16.74
C SER A 342 4.24 -17.20 -15.75
N ALA A 343 3.06 -17.03 -15.13
CA ALA A 343 2.81 -16.03 -14.09
C ALA A 343 3.68 -16.27 -12.86
N GLN A 344 3.75 -17.54 -12.41
CA GLN A 344 4.58 -17.91 -11.27
C GLN A 344 6.06 -17.67 -11.53
N THR A 345 6.53 -18.05 -12.72
CA THR A 345 7.92 -17.84 -13.14
C THR A 345 8.25 -16.34 -13.19
N SER A 346 7.36 -15.53 -13.77
CA SER A 346 7.53 -14.07 -13.82
C SER A 346 7.62 -13.45 -12.43
N LEU A 347 6.77 -13.88 -11.48
CA LEU A 347 6.83 -13.45 -10.08
C LEU A 347 8.14 -13.82 -9.40
N ASP A 348 8.62 -15.06 -9.60
CA ASP A 348 9.81 -15.57 -8.93
C ASP A 348 11.10 -14.94 -9.48
N VAL A 349 11.22 -14.84 -10.79
CA VAL A 349 12.38 -14.23 -11.46
C VAL A 349 12.47 -12.74 -11.12
N ASN A 350 11.35 -12.01 -11.23
CA ASN A 350 11.34 -10.56 -11.04
C ASN A 350 11.31 -10.14 -9.57
N SER A 351 11.21 -11.08 -8.62
CA SER A 351 11.29 -10.78 -7.18
C SER A 351 12.60 -10.08 -6.80
N THR A 352 13.69 -10.35 -7.50
CA THR A 352 15.00 -9.72 -7.30
C THR A 352 15.02 -8.24 -7.69
N LEU A 353 14.09 -7.81 -8.53
CA LEU A 353 13.95 -6.41 -8.97
C LEU A 353 13.30 -5.53 -7.90
N GLY A 354 12.75 -6.10 -6.82
CA GLY A 354 12.24 -5.34 -5.69
C GLY A 354 13.28 -4.42 -5.05
N ALA A 355 14.56 -4.77 -5.10
CA ALA A 355 15.65 -3.92 -4.63
C ALA A 355 16.03 -2.79 -5.62
N VAL A 356 15.52 -2.82 -6.86
CA VAL A 356 15.81 -1.86 -7.93
C VAL A 356 14.50 -1.19 -8.38
N PRO A 357 14.04 -0.16 -7.67
CA PRO A 357 12.81 0.52 -8.02
C PRO A 357 12.86 1.07 -9.46
N PHE A 358 11.74 0.99 -10.17
CA PHE A 358 11.60 1.57 -11.51
C PHE A 358 12.11 3.02 -11.58
N TYR A 359 11.88 3.79 -10.52
CA TYR A 359 12.31 5.19 -10.43
C TYR A 359 13.83 5.38 -10.51
N HIS A 360 14.63 4.35 -10.20
CA HIS A 360 16.08 4.41 -10.44
C HIS A 360 16.40 4.50 -11.93
N LEU A 361 15.65 3.80 -12.79
CA LEU A 361 15.85 3.88 -14.23
C LEU A 361 15.60 5.28 -14.79
N LEU A 362 14.65 6.03 -14.18
CA LEU A 362 14.35 7.42 -14.57
C LEU A 362 15.49 8.39 -14.25
N GLU A 363 16.34 8.05 -13.29
CA GLU A 363 17.52 8.84 -12.92
C GLU A 363 18.76 8.45 -13.75
N MET A 364 18.72 7.32 -14.49
CA MET A 364 19.83 6.86 -15.32
C MET A 364 19.81 7.52 -16.70
N PRO A 365 20.97 7.95 -17.23
CA PRO A 365 21.05 8.39 -18.61
C PRO A 365 20.74 7.23 -19.56
N ASP A 366 19.88 7.43 -20.54
CA ASP A 366 19.67 6.47 -21.63
C ASP A 366 20.25 7.05 -22.94
N PRO A 367 21.41 6.53 -23.41
CA PRO A 367 22.02 6.99 -24.63
C PRO A 367 21.26 6.61 -25.91
N SER A 368 20.38 5.60 -25.84
CA SER A 368 19.77 4.98 -27.03
C SER A 368 18.33 5.39 -27.30
N SER A 369 17.55 5.73 -26.27
CA SER A 369 16.11 5.98 -26.38
C SER A 369 15.67 7.37 -25.86
N GLY A 370 16.60 8.19 -25.40
CA GLY A 370 16.28 9.40 -24.67
C GLY A 370 15.84 9.13 -23.22
N PRO A 371 15.63 10.16 -22.39
CA PRO A 371 15.24 9.96 -21.02
C PRO A 371 13.86 9.31 -20.93
N LEU A 372 13.74 8.24 -20.15
CA LEU A 372 12.46 7.69 -19.76
C LEU A 372 11.65 8.77 -19.08
N THR A 373 10.42 8.95 -19.51
CA THR A 373 9.56 10.01 -18.95
C THR A 373 8.95 9.52 -17.65
N VAL A 374 9.04 10.35 -16.61
CA VAL A 374 8.27 10.10 -15.37
C VAL A 374 6.78 10.09 -15.76
N PRO A 375 6.03 9.03 -15.43
CA PRO A 375 4.61 9.01 -15.74
C PRO A 375 3.90 10.22 -15.11
N ASP A 376 3.08 10.90 -15.89
CA ASP A 376 2.25 12.00 -15.38
C ASP A 376 1.12 11.52 -14.47
N ARG A 377 0.85 10.23 -14.50
CA ARG A 377 -0.17 9.53 -13.70
C ARG A 377 0.46 8.46 -12.83
N PRO A 378 -0.17 8.11 -11.70
CA PRO A 378 0.21 6.91 -10.97
C PRO A 378 0.13 5.68 -11.88
N VAL A 379 1.08 4.76 -11.74
CA VAL A 379 1.13 3.55 -12.57
C VAL A 379 0.06 2.57 -12.11
N PRO A 380 -0.75 2.00 -13.02
CA PRO A 380 -1.68 0.93 -12.69
C PRO A 380 -0.94 -0.25 -12.06
N MET A 381 -1.54 -0.82 -11.02
CA MET A 381 -0.97 -1.98 -10.35
C MET A 381 -2.01 -3.02 -10.00
N LEU A 382 -1.58 -4.29 -9.92
CA LEU A 382 -2.31 -5.36 -9.28
C LEU A 382 -1.49 -5.93 -8.14
N SER A 383 -2.04 -5.90 -6.93
CA SER A 383 -1.43 -6.44 -5.71
C SER A 383 -2.18 -7.71 -5.27
N TYR A 384 -1.45 -8.69 -4.75
CA TYR A 384 -2.04 -9.83 -4.05
C TYR A 384 -1.53 -9.92 -2.63
N ILE A 385 -2.45 -10.00 -1.68
CA ILE A 385 -2.15 -10.14 -0.25
C ILE A 385 -2.93 -11.34 0.33
N ASP A 386 -2.21 -12.31 0.89
CA ASP A 386 -2.84 -13.35 1.73
C ASP A 386 -2.93 -12.82 3.16
N VAL A 387 -4.08 -12.19 3.46
CA VAL A 387 -4.37 -11.56 4.76
C VAL A 387 -4.25 -12.55 5.91
N ARG A 388 -4.53 -13.84 5.69
CA ARG A 388 -4.42 -14.91 6.70
C ARG A 388 -2.99 -15.12 7.19
N LYS A 389 -1.98 -14.67 6.43
CA LYS A 389 -0.56 -14.75 6.78
C LYS A 389 -0.04 -13.50 7.50
N LEU A 390 -0.85 -12.47 7.58
CA LEU A 390 -0.51 -11.26 8.34
C LEU A 390 -0.65 -11.50 9.84
N PRO A 391 0.00 -10.72 10.70
CA PRO A 391 -0.19 -10.81 12.14
C PRO A 391 -1.68 -10.78 12.50
N PHE A 392 -2.11 -11.75 13.31
CA PHE A 392 -3.52 -11.94 13.71
C PHE A 392 -4.50 -12.14 12.55
N GLY A 393 -4.04 -12.60 11.37
CA GLY A 393 -4.86 -12.77 10.16
C GLY A 393 -6.15 -13.56 10.39
N ASP A 394 -6.14 -14.58 11.27
CA ASP A 394 -7.32 -15.36 11.64
C ASP A 394 -8.36 -14.56 12.46
N TYR A 395 -7.96 -13.47 13.10
CA TYR A 395 -8.81 -12.65 13.98
C TYR A 395 -9.20 -11.30 13.36
N TRP A 396 -8.82 -11.02 12.11
CA TRP A 396 -9.07 -9.73 11.48
C TRP A 396 -10.56 -9.39 11.37
N ASP A 397 -11.41 -10.39 11.15
CA ASP A 397 -12.87 -10.19 11.12
C ASP A 397 -13.40 -9.90 12.54
N ASP A 398 -12.92 -10.62 13.57
CA ASP A 398 -13.33 -10.41 14.96
C ASP A 398 -12.90 -9.06 15.52
N LEU A 399 -11.69 -8.62 15.15
CA LEU A 399 -11.13 -7.31 15.51
C LEU A 399 -11.66 -6.17 14.62
N ARG A 400 -12.51 -6.48 13.65
CA ARG A 400 -13.04 -5.54 12.66
C ARG A 400 -11.96 -4.65 12.04
N ILE A 401 -10.82 -5.25 11.71
CA ILE A 401 -9.74 -4.51 11.08
C ILE A 401 -10.20 -3.97 9.73
N GLY A 402 -10.00 -2.68 9.51
CA GLY A 402 -10.32 -1.98 8.27
C GLY A 402 -9.12 -1.22 7.73
N ILE A 403 -9.03 -1.15 6.41
CA ILE A 403 -8.11 -0.28 5.70
C ILE A 403 -8.94 0.56 4.73
N TRP A 404 -8.83 1.87 4.85
CA TRP A 404 -9.60 2.83 4.09
C TRP A 404 -8.65 3.78 3.35
N GLY A 405 -8.98 4.05 2.08
CA GLY A 405 -8.33 5.11 1.32
C GLY A 405 -9.09 6.42 1.41
N ASP A 406 -8.40 7.51 1.18
CA ASP A 406 -9.08 8.77 0.89
C ASP A 406 -9.63 8.71 -0.55
N ASN A 407 -10.75 9.39 -0.79
CA ASN A 407 -11.45 9.38 -2.09
C ASN A 407 -11.01 10.54 -3.00
N ARG A 408 -9.80 11.06 -2.79
CA ARG A 408 -9.26 12.13 -3.62
C ARG A 408 -9.04 11.65 -5.04
N LEU A 409 -8.82 12.55 -5.96
CA LEU A 409 -8.66 12.25 -7.39
C LEU A 409 -7.68 11.09 -7.63
N SER A 410 -8.18 9.97 -8.18
CA SER A 410 -7.35 8.87 -8.65
C SER A 410 -7.28 8.92 -10.18
N GLU A 411 -6.10 9.03 -10.73
CA GLU A 411 -5.87 9.05 -12.19
C GLU A 411 -5.49 7.68 -12.75
N ALA A 412 -5.28 6.68 -11.87
CA ALA A 412 -4.91 5.33 -12.25
C ALA A 412 -5.83 4.28 -11.64
N VAL A 413 -5.81 3.08 -12.22
CA VAL A 413 -6.49 1.91 -11.66
C VAL A 413 -5.51 1.13 -10.78
N CYS A 414 -5.81 1.04 -9.49
CA CYS A 414 -5.08 0.21 -8.55
C CYS A 414 -5.96 -0.92 -8.07
N ILE A 415 -5.48 -2.16 -8.18
CA ILE A 415 -6.23 -3.37 -7.85
C ILE A 415 -5.53 -4.11 -6.72
N TRP A 416 -6.28 -4.45 -5.68
CA TRP A 416 -5.82 -5.31 -4.59
C TRP A 416 -6.69 -6.56 -4.54
N VAL A 417 -6.09 -7.73 -4.75
CA VAL A 417 -6.73 -9.03 -4.51
C VAL A 417 -6.32 -9.50 -3.12
N ASN A 418 -7.27 -9.55 -2.21
CA ASN A 418 -7.05 -9.89 -0.81
C ASN A 418 -7.68 -11.24 -0.50
N ARG A 419 -6.85 -12.22 -0.14
CA ARG A 419 -7.30 -13.53 0.29
C ARG A 419 -7.56 -13.52 1.79
N MET A 420 -8.81 -13.57 2.17
CA MET A 420 -9.27 -13.62 3.56
C MET A 420 -9.62 -15.04 3.97
N ARG A 421 -10.06 -15.23 5.22
CA ARG A 421 -10.45 -16.53 5.75
C ARG A 421 -11.62 -17.14 4.97
N TYR A 422 -12.69 -16.37 4.74
CA TYR A 422 -13.95 -16.88 4.19
C TYR A 422 -14.17 -16.52 2.72
N ARG A 423 -13.31 -15.67 2.12
CA ARG A 423 -13.49 -15.20 0.75
C ARG A 423 -12.20 -14.62 0.18
N THR A 424 -12.15 -14.47 -1.13
CA THR A 424 -11.15 -13.65 -1.82
C THR A 424 -11.86 -12.44 -2.39
N GLN A 425 -11.42 -11.24 -2.00
CA GLN A 425 -11.97 -9.96 -2.43
C GLN A 425 -11.03 -9.23 -3.37
N LEU A 426 -11.61 -8.49 -4.29
CA LEU A 426 -10.93 -7.55 -5.15
C LEU A 426 -11.40 -6.15 -4.79
N VAL A 427 -10.45 -5.27 -4.46
CA VAL A 427 -10.65 -3.84 -4.22
C VAL A 427 -10.05 -3.10 -5.39
N VAL A 428 -10.78 -2.14 -5.95
CA VAL A 428 -10.32 -1.33 -7.09
C VAL A 428 -10.48 0.13 -6.76
N ALA A 429 -9.38 0.88 -6.82
CA ALA A 429 -9.41 2.35 -6.86
C ALA A 429 -9.25 2.79 -8.32
N TYR A 430 -10.06 3.77 -8.74
CA TYR A 430 -10.10 4.22 -10.15
C TYR A 430 -10.68 5.64 -10.28
N PRO A 431 -10.52 6.33 -11.44
CA PRO A 431 -11.18 7.60 -11.68
C PRO A 431 -12.71 7.45 -11.62
N GLY A 432 -13.42 8.30 -10.88
CA GLY A 432 -14.86 8.16 -10.64
C GLY A 432 -15.75 8.55 -11.84
N THR A 433 -15.30 8.32 -13.08
CA THR A 433 -16.11 8.54 -14.29
C THR A 433 -17.07 7.37 -14.52
N ASP A 434 -18.17 7.60 -15.22
CA ASP A 434 -19.11 6.53 -15.58
C ASP A 434 -18.46 5.50 -16.52
N VAL A 435 -17.55 5.93 -17.41
CA VAL A 435 -16.81 5.06 -18.31
C VAL A 435 -15.88 4.14 -17.51
N ALA A 436 -15.12 4.69 -16.57
CA ALA A 436 -14.24 3.90 -15.71
C ALA A 436 -15.03 2.89 -14.86
N ARG A 437 -16.18 3.30 -14.30
CA ARG A 437 -17.05 2.41 -13.52
C ARG A 437 -17.50 1.20 -14.32
N GLU A 438 -17.94 1.40 -15.55
CA GLU A 438 -18.35 0.32 -16.43
C GLU A 438 -17.15 -0.55 -16.85
N SER A 439 -16.02 0.05 -17.17
CA SER A 439 -14.78 -0.66 -17.54
C SER A 439 -14.26 -1.52 -16.38
N VAL A 440 -14.24 -1.00 -15.16
CA VAL A 440 -13.87 -1.74 -13.96
C VAL A 440 -14.84 -2.90 -13.71
N ARG A 441 -16.14 -2.67 -13.81
CA ARG A 441 -17.14 -3.73 -13.66
C ARG A 441 -16.92 -4.87 -14.66
N ARG A 442 -16.64 -4.57 -15.92
CA ARG A 442 -16.34 -5.56 -16.97
C ARG A 442 -15.06 -6.34 -16.66
N TYR A 443 -14.02 -5.65 -16.21
CA TYR A 443 -12.74 -6.28 -15.84
C TYR A 443 -12.90 -7.23 -14.65
N VAL A 444 -13.59 -6.78 -13.60
CA VAL A 444 -13.88 -7.60 -12.41
C VAL A 444 -14.69 -8.83 -12.76
N GLU A 445 -15.70 -8.71 -13.63
CA GLU A 445 -16.51 -9.84 -14.06
C GLU A 445 -15.70 -10.85 -14.88
N ALA A 446 -14.79 -10.37 -15.73
CA ALA A 446 -13.88 -11.23 -16.47
C ALA A 446 -12.93 -11.97 -15.51
N MET A 447 -12.36 -11.27 -14.52
CA MET A 447 -11.55 -11.92 -13.48
C MET A 447 -12.33 -12.96 -12.69
N ARG A 448 -13.55 -12.62 -12.22
CA ARG A 448 -14.41 -13.56 -11.49
C ARG A 448 -14.71 -14.81 -12.31
N THR A 449 -14.99 -14.64 -13.60
CA THR A 449 -15.22 -15.76 -14.53
C THR A 449 -14.01 -16.70 -14.57
N GLU A 450 -12.79 -16.17 -14.68
CA GLU A 450 -11.60 -17.00 -14.71
C GLU A 450 -11.34 -17.71 -13.37
N PHE A 451 -11.49 -17.01 -12.24
CA PHE A 451 -11.37 -17.62 -10.91
C PHE A 451 -12.36 -18.76 -10.71
N THR A 452 -13.64 -18.53 -11.05
CA THR A 452 -14.69 -19.55 -10.92
C THR A 452 -14.44 -20.74 -11.85
N ARG A 453 -14.06 -20.48 -13.11
CA ARG A 453 -13.75 -21.54 -14.09
C ARG A 453 -12.63 -22.46 -13.59
N VAL A 454 -11.57 -21.88 -13.00
CA VAL A 454 -10.45 -22.65 -12.45
C VAL A 454 -10.86 -23.41 -11.20
N ALA A 455 -11.60 -22.78 -10.30
CA ALA A 455 -12.10 -23.44 -9.08
C ALA A 455 -13.04 -24.63 -9.38
N ASP A 456 -13.95 -24.45 -10.36
CA ASP A 456 -14.91 -25.50 -10.73
C ASP A 456 -14.26 -26.61 -11.56
N GLY A 457 -13.21 -26.29 -12.33
CA GLY A 457 -12.41 -27.28 -13.05
C GLY A 457 -11.49 -28.13 -12.16
N ALA A 458 -11.29 -27.72 -10.91
CA ALA A 458 -10.36 -28.41 -9.99
C ALA A 458 -10.82 -29.81 -9.54
N GLU A 459 -12.09 -30.17 -9.72
CA GLU A 459 -12.60 -31.51 -9.39
C GLU A 459 -11.86 -32.63 -10.11
N GLN A 460 -11.34 -32.35 -11.31
CA GLN A 460 -10.51 -33.32 -12.05
C GLN A 460 -9.13 -33.58 -11.44
N TYR A 461 -8.65 -32.74 -10.53
CA TYR A 461 -7.35 -32.88 -9.84
C TYR A 461 -7.49 -33.53 -8.46
N THR A 462 -8.71 -33.71 -7.92
CA THR A 462 -8.94 -34.31 -6.59
C THR A 462 -9.03 -35.83 -6.65
N HIS A 463 -9.09 -36.43 -7.82
CA HIS A 463 -9.22 -37.88 -8.04
C HIS A 463 -7.98 -38.51 -8.69
N ALA A 464 -6.90 -37.80 -8.85
CA ALA A 464 -5.60 -38.27 -9.32
C ALA A 464 -4.61 -38.32 -8.14
#